data_44634c46c32214f659c13e8920246884
#
_entry.id   44634c46c32214f659c13e8920246884
#
_cell.length_a   1.000
_cell.length_b   1.000
_cell.length_c   1.000
_cell.angle_alpha   90.00
_cell.angle_beta   90.00
_cell.angle_gamma   90.00
#
_symmetry.space_group_name_H-M   'P 1'
#
loop_
_entity.id
_entity.type
_entity.pdbx_description
1 polymer ?
#
loop_
_entity_poly.entity_id
_entity_poly.type
_entity_poly.pdbx_seq_one_letter_code
_entity_poly.pdbx_strand_id
1 'polypeptide(L)'
;MKKIFKILLYIIISISMLGFLFIFLWTKIPEFKAKKEISDLGKYAQKIEDIKIDDQVEIIGLGEATHGNKEFQELKLDLLKKLVKDANVRAFALECDFSEGMEIDSYVKSGKFQKNPSKIFSFPIYHTKEMNNLINWIKKYNQNHDQKISFYGFDMQNPEKSVKLLKDFVKKENIDFDIKSLDVLEKDNISIKDPKMKVLEENLKKLNEKLEKNTKEKRLIENIISSFPYYKMVDDYVKSSEYRDKKMAENISWIKDYEKNSRIMIAGHNGHIGKKELMYKNMGENLLEEYKKSYFPIGTDFYKTKVNIKTMQKNQRTIQKFISADPFAYQAKNYNNSYYLDFSKVEDGDCKNILDSKIKMGSLGEGYTPIMKFIPYSYRIENSPKEIFDSMIFVYETSPIEIIEN
;
A
#
# COMPACT_ATOMS: atom_id res chain seq x y z
N MET A 1 -1.60 57.45 17.38
CA MET A 1 -0.83 56.24 17.07
C MET A 1 -1.05 55.08 18.06
N LYS A 2 -0.80 55.24 19.38
CA LYS A 2 -0.96 54.14 20.38
C LYS A 2 -2.37 53.54 20.43
N LYS A 3 -3.46 54.31 20.23
CA LYS A 3 -4.84 53.81 20.25
C LYS A 3 -5.18 52.98 19.01
N ILE A 4 -4.72 53.40 17.83
CA ILE A 4 -4.91 52.67 16.57
C ILE A 4 -4.13 51.35 16.61
N PHE A 5 -2.91 51.36 17.13
CA PHE A 5 -2.10 50.15 17.30
C PHE A 5 -2.77 49.12 18.22
N LYS A 6 -3.36 49.57 19.36
CA LYS A 6 -4.13 48.68 20.25
C LYS A 6 -5.34 48.07 19.54
N ILE A 7 -6.09 48.86 18.78
CA ILE A 7 -7.25 48.35 18.02
C ILE A 7 -6.82 47.31 17.00
N LEU A 8 -5.77 47.58 16.22
CA LEU A 8 -5.21 46.62 15.25
C LEU A 8 -4.75 45.33 15.94
N LEU A 9 -4.08 45.45 17.09
CA LEU A 9 -3.65 44.29 17.87
C LEU A 9 -4.84 43.44 18.35
N TYR A 10 -5.91 44.06 18.86
CA TYR A 10 -7.12 43.33 19.25
C TYR A 10 -7.80 42.64 18.05
N ILE A 11 -7.85 43.31 16.90
CA ILE A 11 -8.40 42.71 15.68
C ILE A 11 -7.58 41.44 15.27
N ILE A 12 -6.24 41.54 15.28
CA ILE A 12 -5.37 40.43 14.95
C ILE A 12 -5.57 39.25 15.94
N ILE A 13 -5.61 39.55 17.24
CA ILE A 13 -5.86 38.55 18.28
C ILE A 13 -7.22 37.87 18.07
N SER A 14 -8.27 38.67 17.81
CA SER A 14 -9.62 38.12 17.58
C SER A 14 -9.69 37.23 16.34
N ILE A 15 -9.06 37.63 15.22
CA ILE A 15 -8.99 36.83 14.01
C ILE A 15 -8.21 35.52 14.27
N SER A 16 -7.09 35.62 14.99
CA SER A 16 -6.31 34.44 15.37
C SER A 16 -7.11 33.47 16.25
N MET A 17 -7.83 34.00 17.26
CA MET A 17 -8.69 33.16 18.12
C MET A 17 -9.82 32.49 17.33
N LEU A 18 -10.48 33.21 16.42
CA LEU A 18 -11.50 32.65 15.54
C LEU A 18 -10.91 31.56 14.62
N GLY A 19 -9.72 31.77 14.07
CA GLY A 19 -9.00 30.80 13.29
C GLY A 19 -8.68 29.52 14.09
N PHE A 20 -8.16 29.65 15.29
CA PHE A 20 -7.91 28.52 16.19
C PHE A 20 -9.20 27.78 16.56
N LEU A 21 -10.27 28.50 16.87
CA LEU A 21 -11.57 27.91 17.18
C LEU A 21 -12.12 27.13 15.96
N PHE A 22 -12.01 27.68 14.76
CA PHE A 22 -12.42 27.02 13.53
C PHE A 22 -11.63 25.70 13.30
N ILE A 23 -10.30 25.74 13.40
CA ILE A 23 -9.44 24.55 13.25
C ILE A 23 -9.80 23.51 14.33
N PHE A 24 -10.00 23.95 15.58
CA PHE A 24 -10.40 23.06 16.66
C PHE A 24 -11.75 22.38 16.38
N LEU A 25 -12.77 23.13 16.00
CA LEU A 25 -14.08 22.58 15.67
C LEU A 25 -14.01 21.66 14.45
N TRP A 26 -13.26 22.02 13.42
CA TRP A 26 -13.05 21.22 12.21
C TRP A 26 -12.38 19.88 12.49
N THR A 27 -11.46 19.82 13.45
CA THR A 27 -10.81 18.57 13.85
C THR A 27 -11.66 17.77 14.83
N LYS A 28 -12.31 18.41 15.81
CA LYS A 28 -12.96 17.74 16.96
C LYS A 28 -14.40 17.33 16.73
N ILE A 29 -15.15 18.07 15.92
CA ILE A 29 -16.54 17.69 15.63
C ILE A 29 -16.64 16.31 14.97
N PRO A 30 -15.84 15.97 13.93
CA PRO A 30 -15.85 14.62 13.37
C PRO A 30 -15.46 13.54 14.38
N GLU A 31 -14.44 13.80 15.23
CA GLU A 31 -14.02 12.85 16.28
C GLU A 31 -15.14 12.58 17.29
N PHE A 32 -15.93 13.61 17.63
CA PHE A 32 -17.07 13.47 18.52
C PHE A 32 -18.22 12.67 17.85
N LYS A 33 -18.54 13.01 16.60
CA LYS A 33 -19.57 12.32 15.82
C LYS A 33 -19.26 10.84 15.64
N ALA A 34 -18.00 10.49 15.40
CA ALA A 34 -17.55 9.11 15.23
C ALA A 34 -17.78 8.22 16.46
N LYS A 35 -17.99 8.83 17.64
CA LYS A 35 -18.22 8.10 18.91
C LYS A 35 -19.67 7.63 19.08
N LYS A 36 -20.57 8.03 18.20
CA LYS A 36 -21.95 7.55 18.24
C LYS A 36 -21.98 6.03 18.02
N GLU A 37 -22.80 5.35 18.81
CA GLU A 37 -23.02 3.92 18.66
C GLU A 37 -23.71 3.60 17.32
N ILE A 38 -23.34 2.48 16.70
CA ILE A 38 -23.99 1.93 15.51
C ILE A 38 -24.81 0.74 16.01
N SER A 39 -26.14 0.94 16.10
CA SER A 39 -27.03 0.09 16.89
C SER A 39 -27.11 -1.37 16.39
N ASP A 40 -26.96 -1.60 15.09
CA ASP A 40 -27.09 -2.92 14.45
C ASP A 40 -25.75 -3.54 14.04
N LEU A 41 -24.60 -2.89 14.32
CA LEU A 41 -23.28 -3.37 13.93
C LEU A 41 -23.00 -4.79 14.46
N GLY A 42 -23.45 -5.12 15.66
CA GLY A 42 -23.24 -6.44 16.27
C GLY A 42 -23.79 -7.61 15.46
N LYS A 43 -24.73 -7.37 14.52
CA LYS A 43 -25.25 -8.40 13.62
C LYS A 43 -24.27 -8.78 12.52
N TYR A 44 -23.35 -7.87 12.15
CA TYR A 44 -22.49 -7.96 10.96
C TYR A 44 -21.01 -8.03 11.28
N ALA A 45 -20.58 -7.51 12.45
CA ALA A 45 -19.19 -7.54 12.88
C ALA A 45 -18.72 -8.99 13.09
N GLN A 46 -17.65 -9.37 12.38
CA GLN A 46 -17.08 -10.71 12.39
C GLN A 46 -15.62 -10.67 12.85
N LYS A 47 -15.11 -11.80 13.34
CA LYS A 47 -13.68 -11.97 13.56
C LYS A 47 -12.95 -12.13 12.23
N ILE A 48 -11.66 -11.79 12.21
CA ILE A 48 -10.83 -11.93 10.99
C ILE A 48 -10.71 -13.40 10.57
N GLU A 49 -10.71 -14.32 11.53
CA GLU A 49 -10.68 -15.75 11.29
C GLU A 49 -11.93 -16.29 10.57
N ASP A 50 -13.05 -15.54 10.61
CA ASP A 50 -14.31 -15.93 10.01
C ASP A 50 -14.51 -15.39 8.59
N ILE A 51 -13.54 -14.62 8.04
CA ILE A 51 -13.58 -14.09 6.67
C ILE A 51 -13.78 -15.24 5.67
N LYS A 52 -14.73 -15.08 4.78
CA LYS A 52 -15.00 -15.99 3.67
C LYS A 52 -14.91 -15.22 2.36
N ILE A 53 -14.25 -15.81 1.39
CA ILE A 53 -14.07 -15.24 0.05
C ILE A 53 -14.83 -16.09 -0.94
N ASP A 54 -15.68 -15.46 -1.75
CA ASP A 54 -16.47 -16.13 -2.77
C ASP A 54 -15.58 -16.83 -3.81
N ASP A 55 -16.09 -17.94 -4.37
CA ASP A 55 -15.33 -18.76 -5.31
C ASP A 55 -14.99 -18.05 -6.64
N GLN A 56 -15.76 -17.05 -7.01
CA GLN A 56 -15.50 -16.22 -8.20
C GLN A 56 -14.35 -15.22 -8.04
N VAL A 57 -13.91 -14.93 -6.78
CA VAL A 57 -12.85 -13.97 -6.51
C VAL A 57 -11.49 -14.60 -6.82
N GLU A 58 -10.69 -13.95 -7.64
CA GLU A 58 -9.37 -14.41 -8.06
C GLU A 58 -8.25 -13.55 -7.48
N ILE A 59 -8.51 -12.25 -7.24
CA ILE A 59 -7.57 -11.28 -6.69
C ILE A 59 -8.15 -10.70 -5.41
N ILE A 60 -7.51 -10.98 -4.27
CA ILE A 60 -7.88 -10.44 -2.96
C ILE A 60 -6.90 -9.33 -2.61
N GLY A 61 -7.40 -8.08 -2.56
CA GLY A 61 -6.61 -6.93 -2.15
C GLY A 61 -6.74 -6.67 -0.65
N LEU A 62 -5.60 -6.50 0.06
CA LEU A 62 -5.56 -5.99 1.42
C LEU A 62 -4.92 -4.60 1.42
N GLY A 63 -5.73 -3.58 1.71
CA GLY A 63 -5.26 -2.22 1.87
C GLY A 63 -4.78 -1.93 3.29
N GLU A 64 -3.81 -1.03 3.44
CA GLU A 64 -3.42 -0.47 4.73
C GLU A 64 -3.65 1.05 4.75
N ALA A 65 -4.26 1.56 5.84
CA ALA A 65 -4.53 2.99 6.00
C ALA A 65 -3.26 3.82 6.25
N THR A 66 -2.16 3.16 6.61
CA THR A 66 -0.82 3.75 6.79
C THR A 66 0.24 2.66 6.78
N HIS A 67 1.40 2.97 6.21
CA HIS A 67 2.55 2.05 6.15
C HIS A 67 3.26 1.85 7.50
N GLY A 68 3.06 2.77 8.44
CA GLY A 68 3.86 2.85 9.67
C GLY A 68 3.26 2.15 10.89
N ASN A 69 2.29 1.24 10.73
CA ASN A 69 1.63 0.54 11.82
C ASN A 69 1.88 -0.97 11.82
N LYS A 70 2.14 -1.49 13.02
CA LYS A 70 2.43 -2.88 13.29
C LYS A 70 1.24 -3.79 12.96
N GLU A 71 0.05 -3.44 13.41
CA GLU A 71 -1.17 -4.24 13.26
C GLU A 71 -1.50 -4.49 11.78
N PHE A 72 -1.30 -3.48 10.90
CA PHE A 72 -1.52 -3.66 9.47
C PHE A 72 -0.47 -4.57 8.81
N GLN A 73 0.75 -4.63 9.35
CA GLN A 73 1.73 -5.59 8.87
C GLN A 73 1.43 -7.01 9.36
N GLU A 74 0.97 -7.18 10.62
CA GLU A 74 0.52 -8.46 11.16
C GLU A 74 -0.68 -9.02 10.38
N LEU A 75 -1.66 -8.16 10.03
CA LEU A 75 -2.83 -8.54 9.23
C LEU A 75 -2.45 -9.16 7.88
N LYS A 76 -1.35 -8.73 7.24
CA LYS A 76 -0.88 -9.34 5.98
C LYS A 76 -0.61 -10.84 6.16
N LEU A 77 0.07 -11.21 7.24
CA LEU A 77 0.37 -12.62 7.54
C LEU A 77 -0.88 -13.41 7.95
N ASP A 78 -1.71 -12.84 8.82
CA ASP A 78 -2.87 -13.54 9.36
C ASP A 78 -3.91 -13.82 8.26
N LEU A 79 -4.18 -12.82 7.41
CA LEU A 79 -5.05 -12.99 6.27
C LEU A 79 -4.45 -13.96 5.24
N LEU A 80 -3.15 -13.86 4.94
CA LEU A 80 -2.50 -14.80 4.01
C LEU A 80 -2.63 -16.25 4.47
N LYS A 81 -2.38 -16.54 5.76
CA LYS A 81 -2.54 -17.88 6.33
C LYS A 81 -3.95 -18.42 6.11
N LYS A 82 -4.94 -17.58 6.38
CA LYS A 82 -6.34 -17.95 6.18
C LYS A 82 -6.66 -18.22 4.71
N LEU A 83 -6.26 -17.32 3.82
CA LEU A 83 -6.55 -17.43 2.39
C LEU A 83 -5.81 -18.61 1.73
N VAL A 84 -4.60 -18.92 2.17
CA VAL A 84 -3.87 -20.11 1.72
C VAL A 84 -4.60 -21.40 2.10
N LYS A 85 -5.16 -21.45 3.31
CA LYS A 85 -5.90 -22.61 3.82
C LYS A 85 -7.28 -22.76 3.18
N ASP A 86 -8.05 -21.67 3.12
CA ASP A 86 -9.49 -21.72 2.88
C ASP A 86 -9.89 -21.27 1.47
N ALA A 87 -9.03 -20.53 0.76
CA ALA A 87 -9.33 -19.93 -0.54
C ALA A 87 -8.33 -20.31 -1.65
N ASN A 88 -7.45 -21.27 -1.40
CA ASN A 88 -6.44 -21.72 -2.37
C ASN A 88 -5.54 -20.61 -2.93
N VAL A 89 -5.20 -19.59 -2.13
CA VAL A 89 -4.22 -18.55 -2.51
C VAL A 89 -2.83 -19.20 -2.57
N ARG A 90 -2.10 -18.99 -3.69
CA ARG A 90 -0.74 -19.53 -3.90
C ARG A 90 0.27 -18.46 -4.36
N ALA A 91 -0.17 -17.20 -4.46
CA ALA A 91 0.74 -16.09 -4.68
C ALA A 91 0.40 -14.95 -3.71
N PHE A 92 1.44 -14.34 -3.16
CA PHE A 92 1.37 -13.12 -2.37
C PHE A 92 2.17 -12.02 -3.08
N ALA A 93 1.55 -10.89 -3.35
CA ALA A 93 2.21 -9.74 -3.96
C ALA A 93 2.14 -8.52 -3.05
N LEU A 94 3.27 -7.82 -2.89
CA LEU A 94 3.43 -6.67 -2.01
C LEU A 94 3.72 -5.40 -2.83
N GLU A 95 3.32 -4.24 -2.32
CA GLU A 95 3.70 -2.92 -2.83
C GLU A 95 5.21 -2.67 -2.58
N CYS A 96 6.02 -3.38 -3.34
CA CYS A 96 7.48 -3.22 -3.39
C CYS A 96 7.93 -3.43 -4.83
N ASP A 97 9.19 -3.09 -5.13
CA ASP A 97 9.72 -3.26 -6.49
C ASP A 97 9.62 -4.73 -6.96
N PHE A 98 9.34 -4.93 -8.25
CA PHE A 98 9.20 -6.25 -8.83
C PHE A 98 10.44 -7.13 -8.62
N SER A 99 11.62 -6.53 -8.71
CA SER A 99 12.90 -7.20 -8.47
C SER A 99 13.07 -7.66 -7.03
N GLU A 100 12.60 -6.88 -6.07
CA GLU A 100 12.63 -7.27 -4.64
C GLU A 100 11.73 -8.48 -4.39
N GLY A 101 10.56 -8.50 -5.05
CA GLY A 101 9.68 -9.66 -5.06
C GLY A 101 10.36 -10.91 -5.63
N MET A 102 11.11 -10.79 -6.74
CA MET A 102 11.89 -11.92 -7.32
C MET A 102 12.95 -12.42 -6.34
N GLU A 103 13.66 -11.53 -5.66
CA GLU A 103 14.71 -11.89 -4.70
C GLU A 103 14.12 -12.62 -3.48
N ILE A 104 12.98 -12.14 -2.95
CA ILE A 104 12.26 -12.80 -1.85
C ILE A 104 11.67 -14.13 -2.32
N ASP A 105 11.10 -14.22 -3.54
CA ASP A 105 10.59 -15.48 -4.10
C ASP A 105 11.69 -16.54 -4.19
N SER A 106 12.88 -16.14 -4.64
CA SER A 106 14.06 -17.01 -4.64
C SER A 106 14.43 -17.47 -3.22
N TYR A 107 14.39 -16.57 -2.24
CA TYR A 107 14.68 -16.90 -0.84
C TYR A 107 13.66 -17.87 -0.24
N VAL A 108 12.36 -17.63 -0.42
CA VAL A 108 11.31 -18.50 0.17
C VAL A 108 11.23 -19.89 -0.48
N LYS A 109 11.77 -20.04 -1.69
CA LYS A 109 11.90 -21.33 -2.40
C LYS A 109 13.25 -22.01 -2.18
N SER A 110 14.25 -21.29 -1.68
CA SER A 110 15.60 -21.82 -1.42
C SER A 110 15.71 -22.50 -0.05
N GLY A 111 16.71 -23.40 0.09
CA GLY A 111 17.12 -23.96 1.39
C GLY A 111 17.98 -23.01 2.24
N LYS A 112 18.42 -21.86 1.69
CA LYS A 112 19.34 -20.93 2.37
C LYS A 112 18.65 -20.21 3.54
N PHE A 113 19.38 -19.96 4.62
CA PHE A 113 18.93 -19.18 5.76
C PHE A 113 19.44 -17.73 5.67
N GLN A 114 18.57 -16.77 5.99
CA GLN A 114 18.91 -15.36 6.18
C GLN A 114 18.21 -14.88 7.47
N LYS A 115 18.96 -14.23 8.36
CA LYS A 115 18.46 -13.79 9.66
C LYS A 115 17.31 -12.78 9.51
N ASN A 116 17.48 -11.79 8.63
CA ASN A 116 16.53 -10.70 8.41
C ASN A 116 16.19 -10.58 6.90
N PRO A 117 15.35 -11.48 6.33
CA PRO A 117 15.02 -11.43 4.91
C PRO A 117 14.26 -10.16 4.51
N SER A 118 13.59 -9.48 5.43
CA SER A 118 12.94 -8.19 5.17
C SER A 118 13.93 -7.07 4.79
N LYS A 119 15.24 -7.23 5.04
CA LYS A 119 16.28 -6.31 4.58
C LYS A 119 16.51 -6.34 3.05
N ILE A 120 15.88 -7.29 2.35
CA ILE A 120 15.84 -7.29 0.88
C ILE A 120 15.06 -6.07 0.36
N PHE A 121 14.04 -5.60 1.06
CA PHE A 121 13.29 -4.41 0.65
C PHE A 121 14.16 -3.14 0.67
N SER A 122 13.95 -2.24 -0.29
CA SER A 122 14.55 -0.90 -0.29
C SER A 122 13.86 0.04 0.70
N PHE A 123 12.55 -0.15 0.90
CA PHE A 123 11.78 0.69 1.81
C PHE A 123 11.95 0.25 3.27
N PRO A 124 12.49 1.12 4.16
CA PRO A 124 12.69 0.81 5.57
C PRO A 124 11.42 0.42 6.32
N ILE A 125 10.24 0.85 5.86
CA ILE A 125 8.95 0.48 6.46
C ILE A 125 8.72 -1.03 6.52
N TYR A 126 9.37 -1.79 5.64
CA TYR A 126 9.30 -3.25 5.62
C TYR A 126 10.43 -3.94 6.40
N HIS A 127 11.44 -3.20 6.91
CA HIS A 127 12.50 -3.78 7.73
C HIS A 127 12.01 -4.06 9.17
N THR A 128 11.02 -4.90 9.32
CA THR A 128 10.33 -5.16 10.59
C THR A 128 10.32 -6.64 10.94
N LYS A 129 10.04 -6.94 12.21
CA LYS A 129 9.84 -8.30 12.68
C LYS A 129 8.61 -8.93 12.03
N GLU A 130 7.56 -8.15 11.81
CA GLU A 130 6.30 -8.57 11.20
C GLU A 130 6.53 -9.07 9.76
N MET A 131 7.29 -8.31 8.96
CA MET A 131 7.65 -8.71 7.59
C MET A 131 8.59 -9.91 7.56
N ASN A 132 9.56 -9.99 8.49
CA ASN A 132 10.35 -11.21 8.64
C ASN A 132 9.49 -12.43 8.96
N ASN A 133 8.49 -12.28 9.85
CA ASN A 133 7.58 -13.36 10.20
C ASN A 133 6.77 -13.81 8.97
N LEU A 134 6.28 -12.89 8.15
CA LEU A 134 5.55 -13.19 6.92
C LEU A 134 6.42 -13.99 5.93
N ILE A 135 7.62 -13.48 5.62
CA ILE A 135 8.54 -14.10 4.67
C ILE A 135 8.97 -15.49 5.16
N ASN A 136 9.33 -15.61 6.45
CA ASN A 136 9.75 -16.88 7.05
C ASN A 136 8.60 -17.88 7.15
N TRP A 137 7.36 -17.42 7.35
CA TRP A 137 6.20 -18.29 7.31
C TRP A 137 5.99 -18.87 5.90
N ILE A 138 6.06 -18.04 4.84
CA ILE A 138 5.99 -18.52 3.45
C ILE A 138 7.08 -19.56 3.18
N LYS A 139 8.32 -19.26 3.61
CA LYS A 139 9.44 -20.19 3.46
C LYS A 139 9.18 -21.54 4.14
N LYS A 140 8.73 -21.51 5.40
CA LYS A 140 8.40 -22.72 6.16
C LYS A 140 7.25 -23.50 5.52
N TYR A 141 6.22 -22.78 5.02
CA TYR A 141 5.14 -23.40 4.27
C TYR A 141 5.69 -24.12 3.03
N ASN A 142 6.51 -23.45 2.24
CA ASN A 142 7.11 -23.99 1.03
C ASN A 142 8.03 -25.22 1.27
N GLN A 143 8.66 -25.31 2.43
CA GLN A 143 9.46 -26.48 2.80
C GLN A 143 8.61 -27.72 3.07
N ASN A 144 7.37 -27.56 3.51
CA ASN A 144 6.50 -28.64 4.00
C ASN A 144 5.33 -28.99 3.08
N HIS A 145 5.17 -28.30 1.93
CA HIS A 145 4.05 -28.52 1.02
C HIS A 145 4.55 -28.56 -0.43
N ASP A 146 3.95 -29.41 -1.27
CA ASP A 146 4.29 -29.51 -2.70
C ASP A 146 3.81 -28.28 -3.47
N GLN A 147 2.58 -27.81 -3.20
CA GLN A 147 2.07 -26.56 -3.75
C GLN A 147 2.69 -25.38 -3.01
N LYS A 148 3.63 -24.73 -3.68
CA LYS A 148 4.38 -23.60 -3.11
C LYS A 148 3.58 -22.31 -3.18
N ILE A 149 3.91 -21.36 -2.28
CA ILE A 149 3.46 -19.99 -2.34
C ILE A 149 4.58 -19.17 -2.98
N SER A 150 4.25 -18.46 -4.06
CA SER A 150 5.16 -17.52 -4.71
C SER A 150 5.06 -16.12 -4.06
N PHE A 151 6.17 -15.39 -4.05
CA PHE A 151 6.22 -14.00 -3.60
C PHE A 151 6.52 -13.07 -4.77
N TYR A 152 5.82 -11.92 -4.85
CA TYR A 152 5.99 -10.91 -5.88
C TYR A 152 6.05 -9.51 -5.31
N GLY A 153 6.78 -8.60 -5.99
CA GLY A 153 6.56 -7.18 -5.93
C GLY A 153 5.74 -6.73 -7.14
N PHE A 154 4.92 -5.70 -7.01
CA PHE A 154 4.15 -5.21 -8.15
C PHE A 154 4.47 -3.76 -8.55
N ASP A 155 5.40 -3.09 -7.86
CA ASP A 155 5.83 -1.72 -8.15
C ASP A 155 7.06 -1.68 -9.09
N MET A 156 7.31 -0.51 -9.71
CA MET A 156 8.37 -0.31 -10.69
C MET A 156 9.11 1.02 -10.51
N GLN A 157 8.88 1.74 -9.43
CA GLN A 157 9.41 3.10 -9.26
C GLN A 157 10.89 3.17 -8.87
N ASN A 158 11.51 2.06 -8.44
CA ASN A 158 12.91 2.02 -8.03
C ASN A 158 13.70 0.96 -8.82
N PRO A 159 14.31 1.32 -9.97
CA PRO A 159 14.97 0.36 -10.84
C PRO A 159 16.34 -0.13 -10.36
N GLU A 160 16.93 0.41 -9.28
CA GLU A 160 18.30 0.08 -8.87
C GLU A 160 18.53 -1.43 -8.69
N LYS A 161 17.66 -2.09 -7.94
CA LYS A 161 17.75 -3.55 -7.74
C LYS A 161 17.39 -4.33 -9.01
N SER A 162 16.44 -3.83 -9.79
CA SER A 162 16.08 -4.38 -11.08
C SER A 162 17.27 -4.41 -12.02
N VAL A 163 18.05 -3.32 -12.06
CA VAL A 163 19.29 -3.23 -12.84
C VAL A 163 20.32 -4.25 -12.37
N LYS A 164 20.52 -4.41 -11.06
CA LYS A 164 21.45 -5.42 -10.52
C LYS A 164 21.07 -6.83 -10.96
N LEU A 165 19.80 -7.21 -10.80
CA LEU A 165 19.31 -8.52 -11.23
C LEU A 165 19.45 -8.72 -12.75
N LEU A 166 19.19 -7.68 -13.53
CA LEU A 166 19.38 -7.74 -14.98
C LEU A 166 20.85 -7.95 -15.36
N LYS A 167 21.79 -7.23 -14.70
CA LYS A 167 23.24 -7.44 -14.92
C LYS A 167 23.65 -8.88 -14.63
N ASP A 168 23.15 -9.46 -13.54
CA ASP A 168 23.46 -10.84 -13.16
C ASP A 168 22.86 -11.84 -14.17
N PHE A 169 21.62 -11.61 -14.63
CA PHE A 169 20.96 -12.41 -15.65
C PHE A 169 21.73 -12.38 -16.99
N VAL A 170 22.07 -11.19 -17.50
CA VAL A 170 22.81 -11.02 -18.75
C VAL A 170 24.16 -11.74 -18.70
N LYS A 171 24.89 -11.64 -17.58
CA LYS A 171 26.17 -12.33 -17.39
C LYS A 171 25.99 -13.85 -17.36
N LYS A 172 25.01 -14.34 -16.60
CA LYS A 172 24.76 -15.78 -16.42
C LYS A 172 24.37 -16.45 -17.73
N GLU A 173 23.51 -15.82 -18.50
CA GLU A 173 23.02 -16.37 -19.77
C GLU A 173 23.91 -16.00 -20.97
N ASN A 174 25.05 -15.31 -20.73
CA ASN A 174 26.01 -14.86 -21.74
C ASN A 174 25.36 -14.08 -22.89
N ILE A 175 24.45 -13.17 -22.56
CA ILE A 175 23.70 -12.35 -23.53
C ILE A 175 24.57 -11.21 -24.02
N ASP A 176 24.63 -10.97 -25.32
CA ASP A 176 25.30 -9.82 -25.92
C ASP A 176 24.50 -8.53 -25.65
N PHE A 177 24.87 -7.84 -24.56
CA PHE A 177 24.28 -6.60 -24.09
C PHE A 177 25.32 -5.77 -23.35
N ASP A 178 25.35 -4.46 -23.60
CA ASP A 178 26.25 -3.53 -22.90
C ASP A 178 25.79 -3.28 -21.46
N ILE A 179 26.29 -4.12 -20.54
CA ILE A 179 25.98 -4.05 -19.10
C ILE A 179 26.33 -2.70 -18.49
N LYS A 180 27.41 -2.02 -18.98
CA LYS A 180 27.84 -0.72 -18.45
C LYS A 180 26.83 0.39 -18.76
N SER A 181 26.04 0.23 -19.81
CA SER A 181 24.98 1.20 -20.12
C SER A 181 23.92 1.30 -19.01
N LEU A 182 23.77 0.26 -18.18
CA LEU A 182 22.84 0.23 -17.04
C LEU A 182 23.31 1.08 -15.84
N ASP A 183 24.59 1.47 -15.76
CA ASP A 183 25.15 2.23 -14.62
C ASP A 183 24.49 3.62 -14.47
N VAL A 184 23.86 4.14 -15.51
CA VAL A 184 23.13 5.40 -15.49
C VAL A 184 21.86 5.33 -14.59
N LEU A 185 21.31 4.13 -14.38
CA LEU A 185 20.15 3.88 -13.53
C LEU A 185 20.49 3.55 -12.07
N GLU A 186 21.77 3.35 -11.74
CA GLU A 186 22.26 3.08 -10.38
C GLU A 186 22.63 4.35 -9.60
N LYS A 187 22.37 5.53 -10.16
CA LYS A 187 22.72 6.82 -9.55
C LYS A 187 21.57 7.32 -8.68
N ASP A 188 21.90 7.94 -7.55
CA ASP A 188 20.93 8.57 -6.63
C ASP A 188 20.02 9.62 -7.30
N ASN A 189 20.46 10.21 -8.41
CA ASN A 189 19.71 11.17 -9.21
C ASN A 189 19.72 10.74 -10.68
N ILE A 190 18.74 9.97 -11.07
CA ILE A 190 18.54 9.57 -12.46
C ILE A 190 18.19 10.81 -13.29
N SER A 191 19.09 11.24 -14.16
CA SER A 191 18.85 12.35 -15.08
C SER A 191 18.26 11.83 -16.39
N ILE A 192 16.97 11.98 -16.58
CA ILE A 192 16.24 11.58 -17.80
C ILE A 192 16.69 12.38 -19.02
N LYS A 193 17.28 13.57 -18.80
CA LYS A 193 17.80 14.42 -19.89
C LYS A 193 19.16 13.94 -20.41
N ASP A 194 19.77 12.93 -19.78
CA ASP A 194 21.01 12.34 -20.29
C ASP A 194 20.73 11.64 -21.63
N PRO A 195 21.44 11.99 -22.74
CA PRO A 195 21.27 11.34 -24.03
C PRO A 195 21.44 9.82 -24.00
N LYS A 196 22.25 9.31 -23.04
CA LYS A 196 22.47 7.87 -22.82
C LYS A 196 21.17 7.13 -22.43
N MET A 197 20.24 7.82 -21.78
CA MET A 197 18.96 7.23 -21.37
C MET A 197 18.14 6.76 -22.56
N LYS A 198 18.09 7.54 -23.64
CA LYS A 198 17.35 7.15 -24.86
C LYS A 198 17.96 5.91 -25.52
N VAL A 199 19.31 5.89 -25.63
CA VAL A 199 20.04 4.74 -26.19
C VAL A 199 19.81 3.48 -25.34
N LEU A 200 19.88 3.63 -24.01
CA LEU A 200 19.61 2.53 -23.08
C LEU A 200 18.17 2.00 -23.23
N GLU A 201 17.17 2.88 -23.30
CA GLU A 201 15.76 2.49 -23.47
C GLU A 201 15.58 1.67 -24.78
N GLU A 202 16.19 2.10 -25.87
CA GLU A 202 16.16 1.38 -27.15
C GLU A 202 16.85 0.01 -27.09
N ASN A 203 18.00 -0.08 -26.41
CA ASN A 203 18.73 -1.34 -26.20
C ASN A 203 17.95 -2.31 -25.32
N LEU A 204 17.31 -1.84 -24.24
CA LEU A 204 16.45 -2.66 -23.39
C LEU A 204 15.23 -3.19 -24.16
N LYS A 205 14.60 -2.38 -25.02
CA LYS A 205 13.49 -2.83 -25.89
C LYS A 205 13.95 -3.95 -26.81
N LYS A 206 15.10 -3.81 -27.48
CA LYS A 206 15.68 -4.86 -28.32
C LYS A 206 16.00 -6.14 -27.56
N LEU A 207 16.52 -6.01 -26.31
CA LEU A 207 16.76 -7.17 -25.45
C LEU A 207 15.46 -7.86 -25.08
N ASN A 208 14.44 -7.07 -24.70
CA ASN A 208 13.12 -7.56 -24.33
C ASN A 208 12.42 -8.34 -25.46
N GLU A 209 12.61 -7.92 -26.72
CA GLU A 209 12.06 -8.62 -27.89
C GLU A 209 12.66 -10.00 -28.12
N LYS A 210 13.93 -10.21 -27.71
CA LYS A 210 14.65 -11.48 -27.87
C LYS A 210 14.27 -12.52 -26.79
N LEU A 211 13.67 -12.09 -25.68
CA LEU A 211 13.33 -13.01 -24.57
C LEU A 211 11.99 -13.70 -24.82
N GLU A 212 11.90 -14.92 -24.30
CA GLU A 212 10.66 -15.70 -24.31
C GLU A 212 9.52 -14.93 -23.62
N LYS A 213 8.33 -15.06 -24.17
CA LYS A 213 7.12 -14.47 -23.59
C LYS A 213 6.84 -15.07 -22.21
N ASN A 214 6.29 -14.27 -21.33
CA ASN A 214 5.82 -14.70 -20.01
C ASN A 214 6.93 -15.28 -19.10
N THR A 215 8.11 -14.63 -19.07
CA THR A 215 9.20 -14.94 -18.12
C THR A 215 9.37 -13.79 -17.12
N LYS A 216 9.89 -14.10 -15.93
CA LYS A 216 10.19 -13.09 -14.90
C LYS A 216 11.25 -12.09 -15.37
N GLU A 217 12.24 -12.57 -16.11
CA GLU A 217 13.33 -11.77 -16.66
C GLU A 217 12.82 -10.76 -17.69
N LYS A 218 11.90 -11.20 -18.56
CA LYS A 218 11.24 -10.31 -19.52
C LYS A 218 10.43 -9.25 -18.78
N ARG A 219 9.62 -9.65 -17.79
CA ARG A 219 8.83 -8.71 -16.99
C ARG A 219 9.71 -7.73 -16.19
N LEU A 220 10.85 -8.17 -15.68
CA LEU A 220 11.86 -7.32 -15.04
C LEU A 220 12.34 -6.21 -15.99
N ILE A 221 12.67 -6.55 -17.24
CA ILE A 221 13.08 -5.57 -18.25
C ILE A 221 11.95 -4.59 -18.58
N GLU A 222 10.71 -5.09 -18.71
CA GLU A 222 9.53 -4.25 -18.93
C GLU A 222 9.30 -3.25 -17.79
N ASN A 223 9.53 -3.64 -16.54
CA ASN A 223 9.47 -2.75 -15.38
C ASN A 223 10.58 -1.68 -15.43
N ILE A 224 11.82 -2.05 -15.79
CA ILE A 224 12.89 -1.07 -15.99
C ILE A 224 12.50 -0.07 -17.11
N ILE A 225 12.02 -0.56 -18.26
CA ILE A 225 11.57 0.31 -19.34
C ILE A 225 10.43 1.24 -18.89
N SER A 226 9.50 0.73 -18.08
CA SER A 226 8.38 1.51 -17.54
C SER A 226 8.81 2.61 -16.56
N SER A 227 9.98 2.50 -15.92
CA SER A 227 10.49 3.55 -15.06
C SER A 227 10.90 4.83 -15.83
N PHE A 228 11.27 4.75 -17.12
CA PHE A 228 11.67 5.93 -17.88
C PHE A 228 10.53 6.96 -18.06
N PRO A 229 9.32 6.60 -18.52
CA PRO A 229 8.20 7.55 -18.55
C PRO A 229 7.83 8.07 -17.15
N TYR A 230 7.87 7.21 -16.12
CA TYR A 230 7.59 7.61 -14.74
C TYR A 230 8.49 8.77 -14.31
N TYR A 231 9.81 8.63 -14.46
CA TYR A 231 10.75 9.71 -14.12
C TYR A 231 10.59 10.99 -14.96
N LYS A 232 10.07 10.90 -16.19
CA LYS A 232 9.73 12.08 -16.99
C LYS A 232 8.55 12.86 -16.44
N MET A 233 7.70 12.22 -15.64
CA MET A 233 6.48 12.78 -15.08
C MET A 233 6.54 13.04 -13.58
N VAL A 234 7.68 12.77 -12.91
CA VAL A 234 7.78 12.78 -11.45
C VAL A 234 7.43 14.14 -10.81
N ASP A 235 7.62 15.24 -11.54
CA ASP A 235 7.25 16.59 -11.10
C ASP A 235 5.73 16.86 -11.17
N ASP A 236 4.97 16.05 -11.91
CA ASP A 236 3.51 16.10 -11.99
C ASP A 236 2.95 14.92 -11.17
N TYR A 237 2.60 15.20 -9.92
CA TYR A 237 2.15 14.18 -8.97
C TYR A 237 0.97 13.35 -9.50
N VAL A 238 -0.02 14.00 -10.13
CA VAL A 238 -1.22 13.30 -10.62
C VAL A 238 -0.86 12.35 -11.75
N LYS A 239 -0.13 12.82 -12.75
CA LYS A 239 0.25 11.99 -13.90
C LYS A 239 1.21 10.86 -13.53
N SER A 240 2.19 11.14 -12.66
CA SER A 240 3.16 10.12 -12.23
C SER A 240 2.49 9.05 -11.39
N SER A 241 1.55 9.44 -10.50
CA SER A 241 0.77 8.50 -9.68
C SER A 241 -0.14 7.64 -10.54
N GLU A 242 -0.92 8.23 -11.46
CA GLU A 242 -1.78 7.48 -12.38
C GLU A 242 -1.00 6.50 -13.24
N TYR A 243 0.14 6.94 -13.78
CA TYR A 243 1.01 6.07 -14.58
C TYR A 243 1.57 4.91 -13.74
N ARG A 244 2.08 5.18 -12.52
CA ARG A 244 2.58 4.16 -11.61
C ARG A 244 1.49 3.15 -11.26
N ASP A 245 0.31 3.61 -10.89
CA ASP A 245 -0.81 2.76 -10.50
C ASP A 245 -1.28 1.88 -11.66
N LYS A 246 -1.32 2.41 -12.88
CA LYS A 246 -1.56 1.61 -14.09
C LYS A 246 -0.50 0.52 -14.27
N LYS A 247 0.79 0.83 -14.08
CA LYS A 247 1.87 -0.17 -14.20
C LYS A 247 1.82 -1.22 -13.09
N MET A 248 1.43 -0.83 -11.87
CA MET A 248 1.18 -1.78 -10.79
C MET A 248 0.02 -2.73 -11.14
N ALA A 249 -1.08 -2.22 -11.68
CA ALA A 249 -2.19 -3.06 -12.16
C ALA A 249 -1.73 -4.04 -13.25
N GLU A 250 -0.98 -3.55 -14.25
CA GLU A 250 -0.41 -4.41 -15.32
C GLU A 250 0.55 -5.48 -14.74
N ASN A 251 1.28 -5.20 -13.66
CA ASN A 251 2.08 -6.20 -12.96
C ASN A 251 1.21 -7.25 -12.27
N ILE A 252 0.12 -6.84 -11.61
CA ILE A 252 -0.83 -7.76 -10.99
C ILE A 252 -1.47 -8.67 -12.04
N SER A 253 -1.91 -8.12 -13.18
CA SER A 253 -2.48 -8.92 -14.28
C SER A 253 -1.45 -9.92 -14.81
N TRP A 254 -0.19 -9.50 -15.01
CA TRP A 254 0.88 -10.41 -15.41
C TRP A 254 1.11 -11.52 -14.37
N ILE A 255 1.12 -11.20 -13.06
CA ILE A 255 1.27 -12.19 -11.99
C ILE A 255 0.12 -13.20 -12.04
N LYS A 256 -1.12 -12.73 -12.23
CA LYS A 256 -2.31 -13.59 -12.32
C LYS A 256 -2.21 -14.56 -13.49
N ASP A 257 -1.79 -14.07 -14.66
CA ASP A 257 -1.59 -14.88 -15.86
C ASP A 257 -0.43 -15.87 -15.71
N TYR A 258 0.65 -15.47 -15.02
CA TYR A 258 1.81 -16.31 -14.78
C TYR A 258 1.49 -17.46 -13.82
N GLU A 259 0.74 -17.19 -12.74
CA GLU A 259 0.32 -18.19 -11.75
C GLU A 259 -0.91 -19.00 -12.18
N LYS A 260 -1.49 -18.69 -13.33
CA LYS A 260 -2.60 -19.40 -14.01
C LYS A 260 -3.79 -19.69 -13.09
N ASN A 261 -3.88 -20.88 -12.52
CA ASN A 261 -5.06 -21.37 -11.80
C ASN A 261 -5.09 -21.03 -10.31
N SER A 262 -4.19 -20.17 -9.83
CA SER A 262 -4.12 -19.79 -8.42
C SER A 262 -4.82 -18.47 -8.16
N ARG A 263 -5.45 -18.35 -7.00
CA ARG A 263 -5.85 -17.06 -6.45
C ARG A 263 -4.62 -16.34 -5.92
N ILE A 264 -4.64 -15.02 -6.01
CA ILE A 264 -3.56 -14.18 -5.50
C ILE A 264 -4.06 -13.23 -4.42
N MET A 265 -3.23 -13.01 -3.40
CA MET A 265 -3.41 -11.95 -2.42
C MET A 265 -2.44 -10.83 -2.74
N ILE A 266 -2.94 -9.61 -2.89
CA ILE A 266 -2.12 -8.40 -3.05
C ILE A 266 -2.23 -7.53 -1.80
N ALA A 267 -1.16 -6.87 -1.39
CA ALA A 267 -1.13 -5.99 -0.22
C ALA A 267 -0.39 -4.68 -0.52
N GLY A 268 -1.01 -3.56 -0.18
CA GLY A 268 -0.46 -2.23 -0.39
C GLY A 268 -1.27 -1.16 0.32
N HIS A 269 -0.98 0.13 0.08
CA HIS A 269 -1.74 1.22 0.66
C HIS A 269 -3.20 1.22 0.19
N ASN A 270 -4.12 1.63 1.05
CA ASN A 270 -5.56 1.75 0.74
C ASN A 270 -5.82 2.55 -0.55
N GLY A 271 -5.04 3.60 -0.81
CA GLY A 271 -5.14 4.43 -2.00
C GLY A 271 -4.86 3.68 -3.31
N HIS A 272 -4.06 2.61 -3.28
CA HIS A 272 -3.79 1.76 -4.44
C HIS A 272 -4.77 0.59 -4.56
N ILE A 273 -5.20 0.03 -3.42
CA ILE A 273 -6.08 -1.15 -3.36
C ILE A 273 -7.55 -0.79 -3.58
N GLY A 274 -8.00 0.38 -3.15
CA GLY A 274 -9.40 0.79 -3.24
C GLY A 274 -9.90 0.91 -4.68
N LYS A 275 -11.18 0.72 -4.90
CA LYS A 275 -11.87 0.79 -6.22
C LYS A 275 -11.94 2.20 -6.78
N LYS A 276 -11.52 3.22 -6.04
CA LYS A 276 -11.64 4.62 -6.42
C LYS A 276 -10.66 5.49 -5.64
N GLU A 277 -10.01 6.40 -6.35
CA GLU A 277 -9.22 7.49 -5.78
C GLU A 277 -9.79 8.83 -6.27
N LEU A 278 -9.56 9.91 -5.49
CA LEU A 278 -10.18 11.21 -5.77
C LEU A 278 -9.44 12.02 -6.86
N MET A 279 -8.14 11.82 -7.00
CA MET A 279 -7.29 12.69 -7.80
C MET A 279 -6.87 12.10 -9.15
N TYR A 280 -6.81 10.76 -9.24
CA TYR A 280 -6.35 10.05 -10.43
C TYR A 280 -6.92 8.62 -10.44
N LYS A 281 -6.85 7.94 -11.57
CA LYS A 281 -7.26 6.54 -11.68
C LYS A 281 -6.20 5.64 -11.06
N ASN A 282 -6.55 5.01 -9.92
CA ASN A 282 -5.62 4.19 -9.16
C ASN A 282 -5.52 2.73 -9.67
N MET A 283 -4.67 1.93 -9.02
CA MET A 283 -4.46 0.51 -9.34
C MET A 283 -5.75 -0.30 -9.17
N GLY A 284 -6.45 -0.12 -8.05
CA GLY A 284 -7.68 -0.87 -7.75
C GLY A 284 -8.81 -0.58 -8.75
N GLU A 285 -8.91 0.66 -9.25
CA GLU A 285 -9.88 1.01 -10.30
C GLU A 285 -9.54 0.34 -11.64
N ASN A 286 -8.24 0.26 -12.01
CA ASN A 286 -7.79 -0.47 -13.19
C ASN A 286 -8.08 -1.98 -13.05
N LEU A 287 -7.82 -2.57 -11.87
CA LEU A 287 -8.13 -3.97 -11.59
C LEU A 287 -9.63 -4.25 -11.61
N LEU A 288 -10.44 -3.33 -11.07
CA LEU A 288 -11.91 -3.47 -11.10
C LEU A 288 -12.46 -3.46 -12.53
N GLU A 289 -11.93 -2.63 -13.41
CA GLU A 289 -12.34 -2.60 -14.83
C GLU A 289 -12.02 -3.93 -15.53
N GLU A 290 -10.86 -4.52 -15.26
CA GLU A 290 -10.38 -5.74 -15.90
C GLU A 290 -11.05 -6.99 -15.30
N TYR A 291 -11.03 -7.12 -13.97
CA TYR A 291 -11.46 -8.32 -13.24
C TYR A 291 -12.89 -8.27 -12.70
N LYS A 292 -13.49 -7.07 -12.64
CA LYS A 292 -14.88 -6.90 -12.15
C LYS A 292 -15.09 -7.56 -10.78
N LYS A 293 -16.02 -8.51 -10.69
CA LYS A 293 -16.34 -9.25 -9.45
C LYS A 293 -15.24 -10.21 -8.99
N SER A 294 -14.26 -10.51 -9.85
CA SER A 294 -13.12 -11.36 -9.47
C SER A 294 -12.03 -10.58 -8.69
N TYR A 295 -12.12 -9.24 -8.61
CA TYR A 295 -11.31 -8.40 -7.73
C TYR A 295 -12.10 -8.04 -6.47
N PHE A 296 -11.54 -8.32 -5.29
CA PHE A 296 -12.17 -8.09 -3.99
C PHE A 296 -11.25 -7.30 -3.06
N PRO A 297 -11.38 -5.98 -2.99
CA PRO A 297 -10.59 -5.13 -2.12
C PRO A 297 -11.13 -5.11 -0.68
N ILE A 298 -10.26 -5.44 0.26
CA ILE A 298 -10.45 -5.33 1.71
C ILE A 298 -9.67 -4.11 2.18
N GLY A 299 -10.35 -3.06 2.62
CA GLY A 299 -9.71 -1.89 3.22
C GLY A 299 -9.35 -2.12 4.69
N THR A 300 -8.49 -1.26 5.25
CA THR A 300 -8.33 -1.15 6.70
C THR A 300 -8.50 0.28 7.14
N ASP A 301 -8.93 0.49 8.39
CA ASP A 301 -8.87 1.79 9.04
C ASP A 301 -8.60 1.66 10.54
N PHE A 302 -8.17 2.76 11.15
CA PHE A 302 -7.94 2.91 12.58
C PHE A 302 -8.79 4.03 13.14
N TYR A 303 -9.18 3.96 14.42
CA TYR A 303 -9.74 5.15 15.07
C TYR A 303 -8.66 6.08 15.59
N LYS A 304 -7.68 5.55 16.34
CA LYS A 304 -6.50 6.28 16.82
C LYS A 304 -5.23 5.51 16.52
N THR A 305 -4.19 6.22 16.12
CA THR A 305 -2.91 5.62 15.76
C THR A 305 -1.73 6.30 16.43
N LYS A 306 -0.73 5.49 16.79
CA LYS A 306 0.67 5.90 16.91
C LYS A 306 1.39 5.31 15.72
N VAL A 307 1.87 6.14 14.82
CA VAL A 307 2.47 5.72 13.56
C VAL A 307 3.93 6.11 13.49
N ASN A 308 4.78 5.19 13.03
CA ASN A 308 6.18 5.49 12.70
C ASN A 308 6.24 6.03 11.27
N ILE A 309 6.47 7.35 11.11
CA ILE A 309 6.35 8.04 9.83
C ILE A 309 7.58 8.92 9.56
N LYS A 310 7.95 9.07 8.29
CA LYS A 310 9.10 9.86 7.85
C LYS A 310 8.80 11.35 7.88
N THR A 311 9.64 12.12 8.57
CA THR A 311 9.54 13.59 8.58
C THR A 311 10.16 14.15 7.31
N MET A 312 9.37 14.84 6.48
CA MET A 312 9.80 15.37 5.18
C MET A 312 11.00 16.31 5.29
N GLN A 313 11.05 17.17 6.33
CA GLN A 313 12.11 18.18 6.49
C GLN A 313 13.46 17.59 6.89
N LYS A 314 13.50 16.50 7.66
CA LYS A 314 14.72 15.95 8.27
C LYS A 314 15.09 14.57 7.73
N ASN A 315 14.32 14.00 6.85
CA ASN A 315 14.46 12.63 6.35
C ASN A 315 14.60 11.57 7.47
N GLN A 316 14.04 11.86 8.64
CA GLN A 316 14.09 11.02 9.84
C GLN A 316 12.71 10.48 10.16
N ARG A 317 12.64 9.28 10.68
CA ARG A 317 11.38 8.71 11.16
C ARG A 317 11.06 9.18 12.58
N THR A 318 9.78 9.44 12.82
CA THR A 318 9.26 9.90 14.11
C THR A 318 7.93 9.22 14.40
N ILE A 319 7.61 9.06 15.71
CA ILE A 319 6.30 8.54 16.11
C ILE A 319 5.32 9.71 16.23
N GLN A 320 4.26 9.68 15.42
CA GLN A 320 3.20 10.67 15.44
C GLN A 320 1.87 10.03 15.88
N LYS A 321 0.92 10.86 16.35
CA LYS A 321 -0.41 10.43 16.79
C LYS A 321 -1.47 11.12 15.95
N PHE A 322 -2.44 10.34 15.46
CA PHE A 322 -3.59 10.83 14.71
C PHE A 322 -4.88 10.12 15.16
N ILE A 323 -6.01 10.75 14.85
CA ILE A 323 -7.35 10.20 15.03
C ILE A 323 -8.04 10.31 13.66
N SER A 324 -8.50 9.19 13.08
CA SER A 324 -9.15 9.17 11.76
C SER A 324 -10.54 9.83 11.80
N ALA A 325 -11.23 9.67 12.90
CA ALA A 325 -12.66 9.98 13.07
C ALA A 325 -13.60 9.06 12.29
N ASP A 326 -13.16 7.85 11.99
CA ASP A 326 -14.00 6.79 11.43
C ASP A 326 -14.93 6.22 12.50
N PRO A 327 -16.29 6.24 12.28
CA PRO A 327 -17.25 5.72 13.24
C PRO A 327 -17.18 4.19 13.38
N PHE A 328 -16.85 3.45 12.32
CA PHE A 328 -16.69 1.99 12.39
C PHE A 328 -15.41 1.62 13.17
N ALA A 329 -14.29 2.27 12.86
CA ALA A 329 -13.05 2.03 13.58
C ALA A 329 -13.15 2.39 15.07
N TYR A 330 -13.98 3.37 15.45
CA TYR A 330 -14.28 3.63 16.86
C TYR A 330 -14.96 2.47 17.56
N GLN A 331 -15.89 1.78 16.89
CA GLN A 331 -16.61 0.64 17.49
C GLN A 331 -15.70 -0.57 17.71
N ALA A 332 -14.56 -0.68 17.05
CA ALA A 332 -13.63 -1.80 17.21
C ALA A 332 -13.13 -1.98 18.66
N LYS A 333 -13.23 -0.95 19.51
CA LYS A 333 -13.00 -1.06 20.96
C LYS A 333 -13.88 -2.12 21.65
N ASN A 334 -15.07 -2.41 21.10
CA ASN A 334 -16.01 -3.37 21.64
C ASN A 334 -15.75 -4.81 21.13
N TYR A 335 -14.79 -4.99 20.20
CA TYR A 335 -14.47 -6.22 19.48
C TYR A 335 -12.99 -6.61 19.65
N ASN A 336 -12.48 -6.51 20.87
CA ASN A 336 -11.07 -6.83 21.16
C ASN A 336 -10.08 -6.12 20.24
N ASN A 337 -10.28 -4.81 20.01
CA ASN A 337 -9.48 -3.89 19.21
C ASN A 337 -9.68 -4.01 17.69
N SER A 338 -10.26 -5.08 17.14
CA SER A 338 -10.49 -5.21 15.71
C SER A 338 -11.66 -6.10 15.35
N TYR A 339 -12.26 -5.84 14.19
CA TYR A 339 -13.28 -6.68 13.57
C TYR A 339 -13.28 -6.48 12.05
N TYR A 340 -13.86 -7.46 11.37
CA TYR A 340 -14.11 -7.45 9.92
C TYR A 340 -15.57 -7.17 9.63
N LEU A 341 -15.86 -6.42 8.57
CA LEU A 341 -17.19 -6.12 8.07
C LEU A 341 -17.26 -6.37 6.57
N ASP A 342 -18.09 -7.35 6.17
CA ASP A 342 -18.43 -7.62 4.77
C ASP A 342 -19.63 -6.74 4.37
N PHE A 343 -19.42 -5.81 3.47
CA PHE A 343 -20.43 -4.83 3.08
C PHE A 343 -21.61 -5.46 2.31
N SER A 344 -21.40 -6.61 1.69
CA SER A 344 -22.45 -7.36 0.99
C SER A 344 -23.47 -7.98 1.93
N LYS A 345 -23.14 -8.16 3.21
CA LYS A 345 -24.00 -8.76 4.23
C LYS A 345 -24.81 -7.74 5.02
N VAL A 346 -24.52 -6.45 4.84
CA VAL A 346 -25.16 -5.38 5.62
C VAL A 346 -26.50 -5.02 5.00
N GLU A 347 -27.57 -5.28 5.76
CA GLU A 347 -28.95 -4.96 5.41
C GLU A 347 -29.34 -3.55 5.86
N ASP A 348 -30.55 -3.11 5.55
CA ASP A 348 -31.06 -1.79 5.91
C ASP A 348 -31.01 -1.53 7.44
N GLY A 349 -30.44 -0.41 7.82
CA GLY A 349 -30.24 -0.01 9.21
C GLY A 349 -29.18 1.07 9.38
N ASP A 350 -28.76 1.32 10.61
CA ASP A 350 -27.75 2.34 10.94
C ASP A 350 -26.41 2.04 10.26
N CYS A 351 -26.00 0.77 10.28
CA CYS A 351 -24.75 0.32 9.67
C CYS A 351 -24.71 0.64 8.17
N LYS A 352 -25.76 0.27 7.42
CA LYS A 352 -25.87 0.55 5.99
C LYS A 352 -25.91 2.05 5.68
N ASN A 353 -26.67 2.82 6.47
CA ASN A 353 -26.77 4.27 6.28
C ASN A 353 -25.39 4.94 6.40
N ILE A 354 -24.54 4.47 7.32
CA ILE A 354 -23.18 4.98 7.49
C ILE A 354 -22.28 4.51 6.36
N LEU A 355 -22.34 3.24 5.93
CA LEU A 355 -21.57 2.69 4.81
C LEU A 355 -21.85 3.43 3.49
N ASP A 356 -23.11 3.79 3.24
CA ASP A 356 -23.54 4.48 2.03
C ASP A 356 -23.29 6.00 2.11
N SER A 357 -22.96 6.54 3.30
CA SER A 357 -22.66 7.96 3.50
C SER A 357 -21.17 8.26 3.42
N LYS A 358 -20.84 9.53 3.15
CA LYS A 358 -19.46 10.01 3.25
C LYS A 358 -19.06 10.13 4.72
N ILE A 359 -18.06 9.38 5.12
CA ILE A 359 -17.45 9.41 6.45
C ILE A 359 -15.99 9.82 6.38
N LYS A 360 -15.42 10.20 7.51
CA LYS A 360 -13.98 10.45 7.63
C LYS A 360 -13.28 9.12 7.90
N MET A 361 -12.31 8.78 7.06
CA MET A 361 -11.46 7.60 7.19
C MET A 361 -9.99 8.02 7.26
N GLY A 362 -9.16 7.22 7.91
CA GLY A 362 -7.72 7.45 7.98
C GLY A 362 -7.05 7.19 6.63
N SER A 363 -6.11 8.06 6.28
CA SER A 363 -5.25 7.87 5.11
C SER A 363 -3.93 8.60 5.36
N LEU A 364 -2.88 7.85 5.67
CA LEU A 364 -1.55 8.37 5.94
C LEU A 364 -0.55 7.69 5.04
N GLY A 365 0.02 8.46 4.11
CA GLY A 365 1.19 8.04 3.33
C GLY A 365 2.45 8.03 4.19
N GLU A 366 3.61 7.96 3.55
CA GLU A 366 4.91 7.83 4.21
C GLU A 366 5.47 9.16 4.76
N GLY A 367 4.97 10.31 4.29
CA GLY A 367 5.49 11.64 4.63
C GLY A 367 4.72 12.37 5.72
N TYR A 368 5.44 13.03 6.66
CA TYR A 368 4.87 13.86 7.71
C TYR A 368 5.48 15.26 7.73
N THR A 369 4.62 16.26 7.89
CA THR A 369 5.01 17.62 8.27
C THR A 369 4.18 18.09 9.47
N PRO A 370 4.72 18.95 10.39
CA PRO A 370 4.00 19.38 11.59
C PRO A 370 2.64 20.03 11.34
N ILE A 371 2.47 20.70 10.19
CA ILE A 371 1.22 21.35 9.81
C ILE A 371 0.06 20.37 9.60
N MET A 372 0.36 19.12 9.28
CA MET A 372 -0.65 18.08 9.08
C MET A 372 -1.57 17.91 10.28
N LYS A 373 -1.08 18.15 11.51
CA LYS A 373 -1.88 18.08 12.74
C LYS A 373 -3.04 19.10 12.78
N PHE A 374 -2.91 20.18 12.02
CA PHE A 374 -3.91 21.25 11.94
C PHE A 374 -4.78 21.16 10.69
N ILE A 375 -4.42 20.30 9.74
CA ILE A 375 -5.11 20.14 8.45
C ILE A 375 -5.62 18.69 8.33
N PRO A 376 -6.86 18.40 8.76
CA PRO A 376 -7.41 17.03 8.75
C PRO A 376 -7.35 16.33 7.38
N TYR A 377 -7.51 17.03 6.27
CA TYR A 377 -7.40 16.47 4.91
C TYR A 377 -6.04 15.86 4.59
N SER A 378 -4.99 16.16 5.34
CA SER A 378 -3.66 15.58 5.16
C SER A 378 -3.51 14.17 5.73
N TYR A 379 -4.48 13.69 6.52
CA TYR A 379 -4.49 12.38 7.15
C TYR A 379 -5.88 11.73 7.24
N ARG A 380 -6.89 12.39 6.69
CA ARG A 380 -8.28 11.89 6.59
C ARG A 380 -8.78 12.08 5.17
N ILE A 381 -9.36 11.04 4.61
CA ILE A 381 -10.18 11.14 3.41
C ILE A 381 -11.66 11.19 3.81
N GLU A 382 -12.50 11.70 2.94
CA GLU A 382 -13.95 11.73 3.11
C GLU A 382 -14.62 11.04 1.93
N ASN A 383 -15.13 9.84 2.16
CA ASN A 383 -15.80 9.06 1.12
C ASN A 383 -16.74 8.03 1.74
N SER A 384 -17.60 7.42 0.91
CA SER A 384 -18.37 6.24 1.30
C SER A 384 -17.45 5.02 1.31
N PRO A 385 -17.35 4.25 2.43
CA PRO A 385 -16.56 3.03 2.47
C PRO A 385 -16.92 2.05 1.36
N LYS A 386 -18.19 1.90 1.06
CA LYS A 386 -18.74 0.98 0.05
C LYS A 386 -18.36 1.35 -1.38
N GLU A 387 -18.14 2.64 -1.66
CA GLU A 387 -17.63 3.08 -2.98
C GLU A 387 -16.18 2.67 -3.20
N ILE A 388 -15.39 2.54 -2.10
CA ILE A 388 -13.96 2.29 -2.18
C ILE A 388 -13.63 0.80 -2.02
N PHE A 389 -14.32 0.09 -1.12
CA PHE A 389 -14.01 -1.30 -0.78
C PHE A 389 -15.25 -2.19 -0.88
N ASP A 390 -15.06 -3.51 -0.85
CA ASP A 390 -16.12 -4.49 -0.71
C ASP A 390 -16.29 -4.95 0.74
N SER A 391 -15.23 -4.79 1.53
CA SER A 391 -15.19 -5.06 2.96
C SER A 391 -14.07 -4.30 3.63
N MET A 392 -14.10 -4.20 4.96
CA MET A 392 -13.01 -3.57 5.72
C MET A 392 -12.71 -4.29 7.02
N ILE A 393 -11.47 -4.16 7.47
CA ILE A 393 -11.01 -4.49 8.81
C ILE A 393 -10.79 -3.19 9.57
N PHE A 394 -11.53 -3.01 10.64
CA PHE A 394 -11.46 -1.82 11.49
C PHE A 394 -10.65 -2.11 12.75
N VAL A 395 -9.76 -1.18 13.12
CA VAL A 395 -8.90 -1.29 14.30
C VAL A 395 -9.11 -0.05 15.18
N TYR A 396 -9.34 -0.25 16.48
CA TYR A 396 -9.54 0.88 17.38
C TYR A 396 -8.26 1.66 17.65
N GLU A 397 -7.18 0.96 18.02
CA GLU A 397 -5.88 1.57 18.31
C GLU A 397 -4.76 0.78 17.63
N THR A 398 -3.87 1.52 16.93
CA THR A 398 -2.70 0.94 16.28
C THR A 398 -1.40 1.46 16.87
N SER A 399 -0.38 0.58 16.87
CA SER A 399 0.97 0.80 17.37
C SER A 399 1.95 1.07 16.23
N PRO A 400 3.04 1.81 16.47
CA PRO A 400 4.05 2.05 15.45
C PRO A 400 4.84 0.77 15.13
N ILE A 401 5.28 0.64 13.87
CA ILE A 401 6.29 -0.34 13.50
C ILE A 401 7.61 -0.05 14.22
N GLU A 402 8.36 -1.12 14.49
CA GLU A 402 9.75 -1.07 14.96
C GLU A 402 10.67 -1.49 13.82
N ILE A 403 11.50 -0.53 13.36
CA ILE A 403 12.48 -0.80 12.30
C ILE A 403 13.65 -1.58 12.92
N ILE A 404 13.99 -2.71 12.32
CA ILE A 404 15.17 -3.49 12.68
C ILE A 404 16.42 -2.73 12.24
N GLU A 405 17.21 -2.29 13.18
CA GLU A 405 18.52 -1.67 12.94
C GLU A 405 19.52 -2.69 12.34
N ASN A 406 20.56 -2.21 11.71
CA ASN A 406 21.59 -3.05 11.06
C ASN A 406 22.45 -3.80 12.04
#